data_564b99fc361ae4f2f600206bff4c4ffa
#
_entry.id   564b99fc361ae4f2f600206bff4c4ffa
#
_cell.length_a   1.000
_cell.length_b   1.000
_cell.length_c   1.000
_cell.angle_alpha   90.00
_cell.angle_beta   90.00
_cell.angle_gamma   90.00
#
_symmetry.space_group_name_H-M   'P 1'
#
loop_
_entity.id
_entity.type
_entity.pdbx_description
1 polymer ?
#
loop_
_entity_poly.entity_id
_entity_poly.type
_entity_poly.pdbx_seq_one_letter_code
_entity_poly.pdbx_strand_id
1 'polypeptide(L)'
;PHFLINNEIGISRIPNGINKINDYSNLFLNSENYKYRGESSAMYLQFPEIAIKNIKKYLDKHVKIIIMLRNPVDRAFSGYQHVKRYNTDENLDFQNAINECEDRYIKNTKMTPASRYINIGMYHDFVKKFTNNFVNQTHVIIYDDFIRNTDEELDKLFDFLQIEKIKINTSKQYM
;
A
#
# COMPACT_ATOMS: atom_id res chain seq x y z
N PRO A 1 -4.71 -6.46 -4.56
CA PRO A 1 -4.37 -7.28 -5.75
C PRO A 1 -2.89 -7.64 -5.80
N HIS A 2 -1.99 -6.73 -5.42
CA HIS A 2 -0.52 -6.89 -5.44
C HIS A 2 0.07 -7.20 -6.84
N PHE A 3 -0.68 -7.02 -7.91
CA PHE A 3 -0.27 -7.35 -9.28
C PHE A 3 1.08 -6.74 -9.68
N LEU A 4 1.32 -5.48 -9.31
CA LEU A 4 2.51 -4.74 -9.73
C LEU A 4 3.82 -5.21 -9.06
N ILE A 5 3.75 -6.15 -8.11
CA ILE A 5 4.94 -6.71 -7.44
C ILE A 5 4.91 -8.25 -7.35
N ASN A 6 3.75 -8.88 -7.56
CA ASN A 6 3.56 -10.28 -7.20
C ASN A 6 4.44 -11.24 -8.01
N ASN A 7 4.68 -10.94 -9.28
CA ASN A 7 5.52 -11.80 -10.13
C ASN A 7 6.99 -11.84 -9.68
N GLU A 8 7.51 -10.71 -9.18
CA GLU A 8 8.90 -10.61 -8.73
C GLU A 8 9.09 -11.05 -7.27
N ILE A 9 8.12 -10.77 -6.41
CA ILE A 9 8.17 -11.19 -4.99
C ILE A 9 7.85 -12.67 -4.84
N GLY A 10 6.95 -13.18 -5.67
CA GLY A 10 6.59 -14.58 -5.76
C GLY A 10 5.36 -14.97 -4.95
N ILE A 11 4.63 -15.92 -5.51
CA ILE A 11 3.37 -16.44 -4.96
C ILE A 11 3.55 -17.14 -3.59
N SER A 12 4.74 -17.64 -3.30
CA SER A 12 5.04 -18.22 -1.99
C SER A 12 4.95 -17.20 -0.85
N ARG A 13 5.24 -15.92 -1.14
CA ARG A 13 5.18 -14.81 -0.18
C ARG A 13 3.87 -14.04 -0.23
N ILE A 14 3.20 -14.02 -1.38
CA ILE A 14 1.93 -13.32 -1.62
C ILE A 14 0.95 -14.28 -2.31
N PRO A 15 0.46 -15.30 -1.61
CA PRO A 15 -0.31 -16.40 -2.23
C PRO A 15 -1.62 -15.97 -2.86
N ASN A 16 -2.23 -14.90 -2.36
CA ASN A 16 -3.50 -14.35 -2.87
C ASN A 16 -3.30 -13.16 -3.82
N GLY A 17 -2.07 -12.92 -4.28
CA GLY A 17 -1.76 -11.85 -5.23
C GLY A 17 -2.14 -12.22 -6.65
N ILE A 18 -2.64 -11.25 -7.40
CA ILE A 18 -2.88 -11.40 -8.85
C ILE A 18 -1.53 -11.40 -9.57
N ASN A 19 -1.34 -12.32 -10.51
CA ASN A 19 -0.10 -12.44 -11.29
C ASN A 19 -0.31 -12.36 -12.82
N LYS A 20 -1.55 -12.40 -13.30
CA LYS A 20 -1.88 -12.29 -14.72
C LYS A 20 -2.53 -10.96 -15.03
N ILE A 21 -2.11 -10.34 -16.14
CA ILE A 21 -2.65 -9.03 -16.58
C ILE A 21 -4.15 -9.07 -16.83
N ASN A 22 -4.66 -10.17 -17.39
CA ASN A 22 -6.08 -10.31 -17.65
C ASN A 22 -6.90 -10.32 -16.35
N ASP A 23 -6.43 -11.03 -15.32
CA ASP A 23 -7.11 -11.06 -14.03
C ASP A 23 -7.06 -9.68 -13.33
N TYR A 24 -5.95 -8.96 -13.51
CA TYR A 24 -5.83 -7.59 -13.03
C TYR A 24 -6.79 -6.63 -13.77
N SER A 25 -6.85 -6.73 -15.09
CA SER A 25 -7.76 -5.90 -15.89
C SER A 25 -9.24 -6.18 -15.57
N ASN A 26 -9.57 -7.43 -15.23
CA ASN A 26 -10.94 -7.82 -14.85
C ASN A 26 -11.43 -7.11 -13.57
N LEU A 27 -10.54 -6.60 -12.71
CA LEU A 27 -10.94 -5.78 -11.53
C LEU A 27 -11.64 -4.48 -11.94
N PHE A 28 -11.43 -4.03 -13.17
CA PHE A 28 -11.92 -2.75 -13.66
C PHE A 28 -13.01 -2.89 -14.75
N LEU A 29 -13.60 -4.07 -14.89
CA LEU A 29 -14.72 -4.28 -15.80
C LEU A 29 -15.91 -3.39 -15.42
N ASN A 30 -16.60 -2.87 -16.42
CA ASN A 30 -17.77 -1.97 -16.30
C ASN A 30 -17.45 -0.63 -15.60
N SER A 31 -16.20 -0.20 -15.63
CA SER A 31 -15.77 1.06 -15.03
C SER A 31 -15.30 2.10 -16.06
N GLU A 32 -15.61 1.90 -17.35
CA GLU A 32 -15.13 2.71 -18.49
C GLU A 32 -15.61 4.17 -18.40
N ASN A 33 -16.75 4.40 -17.79
CA ASN A 33 -17.37 5.72 -17.66
C ASN A 33 -16.83 6.53 -16.45
N TYR A 34 -15.97 5.95 -15.61
CA TYR A 34 -15.42 6.66 -14.47
C TYR A 34 -14.10 7.35 -14.84
N LYS A 35 -13.91 8.57 -14.34
CA LYS A 35 -12.70 9.35 -14.55
C LYS A 35 -11.44 8.63 -14.03
N TYR A 36 -11.56 7.97 -12.87
CA TYR A 36 -10.50 7.18 -12.27
C TYR A 36 -10.98 5.78 -11.94
N ARG A 37 -10.07 4.85 -12.11
CA ARG A 37 -10.16 3.47 -11.67
C ARG A 37 -8.96 3.22 -10.78
N GLY A 38 -9.19 2.82 -9.55
CA GLY A 38 -8.11 2.69 -8.57
C GLY A 38 -8.10 1.35 -7.85
N GLU A 39 -6.95 0.97 -7.38
CA GLU A 39 -6.77 -0.15 -6.48
C GLU A 39 -5.81 0.20 -5.36
N SER A 40 -5.85 -0.53 -4.26
CA SER A 40 -4.97 -0.34 -3.13
C SER A 40 -4.22 -1.63 -2.81
N SER A 41 -2.90 -1.51 -2.72
CA SER A 41 -2.01 -2.60 -2.33
C SER A 41 -0.91 -2.06 -1.42
N ALA A 42 -1.06 -2.26 -0.12
CA ALA A 42 -0.18 -1.69 0.90
C ALA A 42 1.31 -2.04 0.71
N MET A 43 1.61 -3.15 0.04
CA MET A 43 2.99 -3.60 -0.17
C MET A 43 3.72 -2.87 -1.32
N TYR A 44 3.05 -2.10 -2.17
CA TYR A 44 3.73 -1.41 -3.29
C TYR A 44 4.79 -0.42 -2.79
N LEU A 45 4.51 0.25 -1.68
CA LEU A 45 5.43 1.23 -1.13
C LEU A 45 6.77 0.62 -0.70
N GLN A 46 6.78 -0.58 -0.14
CA GLN A 46 8.01 -1.23 0.34
C GLN A 46 8.88 -1.86 -0.78
N PHE A 47 8.33 -1.97 -2.00
CA PHE A 47 9.05 -2.48 -3.17
C PHE A 47 9.03 -1.44 -4.31
N PRO A 48 9.54 -0.23 -4.08
CA PRO A 48 9.34 0.89 -4.99
C PRO A 48 9.96 0.65 -6.38
N GLU A 49 11.11 0.00 -6.48
CA GLU A 49 11.75 -0.27 -7.77
C GLU A 49 10.87 -1.14 -8.66
N ILE A 50 10.32 -2.22 -8.08
CA ILE A 50 9.46 -3.16 -8.79
C ILE A 50 8.13 -2.48 -9.14
N ALA A 51 7.50 -1.85 -8.15
CA ALA A 51 6.21 -1.19 -8.33
C ALA A 51 6.28 -0.07 -9.38
N ILE A 52 7.28 0.82 -9.30
CA ILE A 52 7.48 1.93 -10.24
C ILE A 52 7.71 1.41 -11.66
N LYS A 53 8.58 0.40 -11.82
CA LYS A 53 8.82 -0.25 -13.12
C LYS A 53 7.51 -0.78 -13.72
N ASN A 54 6.72 -1.49 -12.93
CA ASN A 54 5.50 -2.11 -13.40
C ASN A 54 4.34 -1.11 -13.57
N ILE A 55 4.26 -0.07 -12.76
CA ILE A 55 3.35 1.06 -12.99
C ILE A 55 3.63 1.66 -14.38
N LYS A 56 4.87 2.01 -14.68
CA LYS A 56 5.26 2.59 -15.97
C LYS A 56 5.04 1.64 -17.15
N LYS A 57 5.07 0.33 -16.91
CA LYS A 57 4.87 -0.69 -17.94
C LYS A 57 3.40 -0.94 -18.25
N TYR A 58 2.55 -0.98 -17.24
CA TYR A 58 1.19 -1.50 -17.36
C TYR A 58 0.10 -0.43 -17.22
N LEU A 59 0.41 0.73 -16.61
CA LEU A 59 -0.57 1.77 -16.36
C LEU A 59 -0.31 3.00 -17.25
N ASP A 60 -1.32 3.86 -17.36
CA ASP A 60 -1.24 5.10 -18.10
C ASP A 60 -0.22 6.07 -17.49
N LYS A 61 0.40 6.91 -18.34
CA LYS A 61 1.36 7.93 -17.91
C LYS A 61 0.78 9.01 -16.98
N HIS A 62 -0.55 9.13 -16.93
CA HIS A 62 -1.27 10.07 -16.06
C HIS A 62 -1.73 9.45 -14.74
N VAL A 63 -1.20 8.27 -14.39
CA VAL A 63 -1.52 7.61 -13.13
C VAL A 63 -1.33 8.55 -11.94
N LYS A 64 -2.27 8.51 -10.98
CA LYS A 64 -2.17 9.21 -9.70
C LYS A 64 -1.79 8.22 -8.60
N ILE A 65 -0.78 8.58 -7.83
CA ILE A 65 -0.28 7.78 -6.69
C ILE A 65 -0.72 8.44 -5.40
N ILE A 66 -1.42 7.70 -4.56
CA ILE A 66 -1.80 8.15 -3.22
C ILE A 66 -1.06 7.28 -2.22
N ILE A 67 -0.31 7.90 -1.33
CA ILE A 67 0.47 7.23 -0.29
C ILE A 67 -0.06 7.68 1.06
N MET A 68 -0.59 6.77 1.86
CA MET A 68 -0.99 7.06 3.24
C MET A 68 0.05 6.52 4.21
N LEU A 69 0.61 7.40 5.03
CA LEU A 69 1.62 7.09 6.04
C LEU A 69 1.03 7.23 7.43
N ARG A 70 1.40 6.32 8.31
CA ARG A 70 1.05 6.34 9.73
C ARG A 70 2.31 6.45 10.57
N ASN A 71 2.17 6.89 11.84
CA ASN A 71 3.27 6.79 12.80
C ASN A 71 3.90 5.38 12.69
N PRO A 72 5.23 5.25 12.46
CA PRO A 72 5.86 3.96 12.17
C PRO A 72 5.75 2.95 13.32
N VAL A 73 5.69 3.42 14.58
CA VAL A 73 5.51 2.55 15.76
C VAL A 73 4.11 1.95 15.77
N ASP A 74 3.07 2.80 15.62
CA ASP A 74 1.67 2.36 15.57
C ASP A 74 1.40 1.46 14.36
N ARG A 75 2.04 1.78 13.23
CA ARG A 75 1.96 0.95 12.05
C ARG A 75 2.59 -0.42 12.28
N ALA A 76 3.75 -0.50 12.94
CA ALA A 76 4.43 -1.76 13.22
C ALA A 76 3.55 -2.67 14.10
N PHE A 77 2.95 -2.12 15.16
CA PHE A 77 2.05 -2.88 16.03
C PHE A 77 0.78 -3.32 15.29
N SER A 78 0.15 -2.42 14.54
CA SER A 78 -1.02 -2.74 13.72
C SER A 78 -0.71 -3.80 12.65
N GLY A 79 0.47 -3.70 12.01
CA GLY A 79 0.97 -4.68 11.05
C GLY A 79 1.17 -6.07 11.66
N TYR A 80 1.76 -6.12 12.85
CA TYR A 80 1.91 -7.37 13.61
C TYR A 80 0.55 -8.01 13.92
N GLN A 81 -0.41 -7.23 14.43
CA GLN A 81 -1.75 -7.75 14.71
C GLN A 81 -2.44 -8.27 13.44
N HIS A 82 -2.27 -7.59 12.32
CA HIS A 82 -2.79 -8.04 11.03
C HIS A 82 -2.14 -9.36 10.58
N VAL A 83 -0.82 -9.44 10.59
CA VAL A 83 -0.10 -10.66 10.20
C VAL A 83 -0.49 -11.82 11.10
N LYS A 84 -0.51 -11.62 12.43
CA LYS A 84 -0.90 -12.65 13.40
C LYS A 84 -2.33 -13.18 13.19
N ARG A 85 -3.25 -12.32 12.73
CA ARG A 85 -4.64 -12.73 12.46
C ARG A 85 -4.77 -13.59 11.20
N TYR A 86 -3.98 -13.31 10.17
CA TYR A 86 -4.17 -13.92 8.85
C TYR A 86 -3.03 -14.84 8.41
N ASN A 87 -1.94 -14.90 9.16
CA ASN A 87 -0.78 -15.73 8.86
C ASN A 87 -0.39 -16.56 10.09
N THR A 88 -0.54 -17.86 9.97
CA THR A 88 -0.19 -18.82 11.04
C THR A 88 1.29 -18.90 11.36
N ASP A 89 2.16 -18.34 10.50
CA ASP A 89 3.60 -18.32 10.74
C ASP A 89 4.03 -17.24 11.75
N GLU A 90 3.13 -16.31 12.13
CA GLU A 90 3.42 -15.33 13.18
C GLU A 90 3.03 -15.86 14.57
N ASN A 91 3.91 -16.62 15.16
CA ASN A 91 3.72 -17.29 16.46
C ASN A 91 4.45 -16.61 17.63
N LEU A 92 5.26 -15.56 17.37
CA LEU A 92 5.97 -14.81 18.39
C LEU A 92 5.06 -13.75 19.03
N ASP A 93 5.44 -13.30 20.23
CA ASP A 93 4.93 -12.04 20.79
C ASP A 93 5.51 -10.83 20.01
N PHE A 94 4.95 -9.64 20.26
CA PHE A 94 5.31 -8.45 19.49
C PHE A 94 6.79 -8.06 19.64
N GLN A 95 7.35 -8.16 20.85
CA GLN A 95 8.75 -7.80 21.10
C GLN A 95 9.72 -8.69 20.31
N ASN A 96 9.50 -9.99 20.37
CA ASN A 96 10.32 -10.97 19.66
C ASN A 96 10.08 -10.87 18.14
N ALA A 97 8.83 -10.68 17.72
CA ALA A 97 8.49 -10.48 16.30
C ALA A 97 9.18 -9.27 15.69
N ILE A 98 9.27 -8.15 16.42
CA ILE A 98 10.01 -6.94 16.00
C ILE A 98 11.52 -7.21 15.89
N ASN A 99 12.09 -7.82 16.92
CA ASN A 99 13.54 -8.05 16.97
C ASN A 99 14.03 -8.99 15.86
N GLU A 100 13.21 -9.95 15.47
CA GLU A 100 13.58 -11.00 14.53
C GLU A 100 13.01 -10.79 13.11
N CYS A 101 12.21 -9.75 12.86
CA CYS A 101 11.40 -9.64 11.65
C CYS A 101 12.21 -9.74 10.33
N GLU A 102 13.36 -9.11 10.25
CA GLU A 102 14.18 -9.13 9.03
C GLU A 102 14.89 -10.49 8.86
N ASP A 103 15.45 -11.04 9.91
CA ASP A 103 16.11 -12.35 9.90
C ASP A 103 15.14 -13.46 9.50
N ARG A 104 13.95 -13.44 10.06
CA ARG A 104 12.88 -14.40 9.75
C ARG A 104 12.43 -14.27 8.30
N TYR A 105 12.26 -13.04 7.81
CA TYR A 105 11.88 -12.80 6.43
C TYR A 105 12.93 -13.31 5.44
N ILE A 106 14.23 -13.15 5.76
CA ILE A 106 15.33 -13.65 4.93
C ILE A 106 15.38 -15.18 4.93
N LYS A 107 15.26 -15.79 6.10
CA LYS A 107 15.38 -17.26 6.28
C LYS A 107 14.15 -18.03 5.79
N ASN A 108 12.95 -17.45 5.92
CA ASN A 108 11.70 -18.10 5.52
C ASN A 108 11.15 -17.50 4.22
N THR A 109 11.32 -18.24 3.11
CA THR A 109 10.87 -17.82 1.77
C THR A 109 9.35 -17.80 1.59
N LYS A 110 8.59 -18.29 2.57
CA LYS A 110 7.11 -18.21 2.59
C LYS A 110 6.58 -17.05 3.44
N MET A 111 7.45 -16.44 4.25
CA MET A 111 7.02 -15.35 5.12
C MET A 111 6.56 -14.14 4.30
N THR A 112 5.39 -13.63 4.63
CA THR A 112 4.83 -12.45 3.94
C THR A 112 5.71 -11.21 4.12
N PRO A 113 5.86 -10.36 3.09
CA PRO A 113 6.56 -9.09 3.25
C PRO A 113 5.97 -8.17 4.33
N ALA A 114 4.68 -8.33 4.64
CA ALA A 114 4.00 -7.57 5.69
C ALA A 114 4.60 -7.78 7.10
N SER A 115 5.36 -8.88 7.32
CA SER A 115 6.06 -9.17 8.57
C SER A 115 7.35 -8.37 8.79
N ARG A 116 7.80 -7.59 7.81
CA ARG A 116 8.99 -6.73 7.93
C ARG A 116 8.65 -5.44 8.69
N TYR A 117 8.26 -5.58 9.94
CA TYR A 117 7.63 -4.51 10.73
C TYR A 117 8.46 -3.24 10.85
N ILE A 118 9.78 -3.32 10.98
CA ILE A 118 10.67 -2.16 11.05
C ILE A 118 10.89 -1.58 9.65
N ASN A 119 11.28 -2.42 8.70
CA ASN A 119 11.64 -1.97 7.35
C ASN A 119 10.51 -1.18 6.68
N ILE A 120 9.26 -1.66 6.77
CA ILE A 120 8.10 -0.98 6.16
C ILE A 120 7.88 0.42 6.75
N GLY A 121 8.29 0.66 8.00
CA GLY A 121 8.17 1.98 8.66
C GLY A 121 9.24 2.99 8.25
N MET A 122 10.27 2.57 7.54
CA MET A 122 11.36 3.44 7.07
C MET A 122 10.97 4.13 5.74
N TYR A 123 9.97 4.99 5.81
CA TYR A 123 9.28 5.54 4.63
C TYR A 123 10.10 6.43 3.72
N HIS A 124 11.10 7.13 4.26
CA HIS A 124 11.80 8.22 3.56
C HIS A 124 12.23 7.84 2.15
N ASP A 125 13.01 6.79 2.01
CA ASP A 125 13.56 6.37 0.71
C ASP A 125 12.49 5.81 -0.22
N PHE A 126 11.48 5.15 0.33
CA PHE A 126 10.37 4.61 -0.45
C PHE A 126 9.54 5.75 -1.07
N VAL A 127 9.13 6.71 -0.26
CA VAL A 127 8.36 7.88 -0.70
C VAL A 127 9.16 8.70 -1.70
N LYS A 128 10.44 8.98 -1.41
CA LYS A 128 11.34 9.72 -2.29
C LYS A 128 11.43 9.09 -3.70
N LYS A 129 11.47 7.75 -3.79
CA LYS A 129 11.49 7.07 -5.09
C LYS A 129 10.19 7.31 -5.86
N PHE A 130 9.03 7.22 -5.20
CA PHE A 130 7.75 7.50 -5.86
C PHE A 130 7.64 8.96 -6.28
N THR A 131 7.92 9.92 -5.40
CA THR A 131 7.82 11.35 -5.72
C THR A 131 8.76 11.78 -6.83
N ASN A 132 9.96 11.21 -6.90
CA ASN A 132 10.92 11.51 -7.98
C ASN A 132 10.51 10.91 -9.33
N ASN A 133 9.82 9.76 -9.33
CA ASN A 133 9.40 9.09 -10.56
C ASN A 133 8.03 9.53 -11.07
N PHE A 134 7.19 10.08 -10.20
CA PHE A 134 5.83 10.53 -10.48
C PHE A 134 5.64 11.97 -9.97
N VAL A 135 6.44 12.87 -10.52
CA VAL A 135 6.42 14.31 -10.17
C VAL A 135 5.03 14.88 -10.46
N ASN A 136 4.46 15.61 -9.49
CA ASN A 136 3.08 16.15 -9.54
C ASN A 136 1.96 15.09 -9.69
N GLN A 137 2.32 13.80 -9.60
CA GLN A 137 1.39 12.68 -9.68
C GLN A 137 1.30 11.90 -8.36
N THR A 138 2.08 12.29 -7.34
CA THR A 138 2.09 11.64 -6.03
C THR A 138 1.53 12.59 -4.97
N HIS A 139 0.54 12.11 -4.21
CA HIS A 139 -0.03 12.78 -3.05
C HIS A 139 0.22 11.94 -1.80
N VAL A 140 0.81 12.57 -0.78
CA VAL A 140 1.13 11.90 0.49
C VAL A 140 0.16 12.40 1.56
N ILE A 141 -0.49 11.47 2.24
CA ILE A 141 -1.43 11.72 3.34
C ILE A 141 -0.80 11.19 4.62
N ILE A 142 -0.76 12.00 5.66
CA ILE A 142 -0.41 11.57 7.00
C ILE A 142 -1.69 11.12 7.71
N TYR A 143 -1.76 9.87 8.13
CA TYR A 143 -2.95 9.27 8.73
C TYR A 143 -3.45 10.04 9.95
N ASP A 144 -2.54 10.50 10.80
CA ASP A 144 -2.90 11.24 12.02
C ASP A 144 -3.52 12.61 11.69
N ASP A 145 -3.09 13.26 10.63
CA ASP A 145 -3.70 14.52 10.14
C ASP A 145 -5.04 14.22 9.46
N PHE A 146 -5.12 13.15 8.70
CA PHE A 146 -6.36 12.71 8.06
C PHE A 146 -7.47 12.44 9.08
N ILE A 147 -7.19 11.77 10.21
CA ILE A 147 -8.22 11.50 11.22
C ILE A 147 -8.60 12.73 12.04
N ARG A 148 -7.69 13.72 12.18
CA ARG A 148 -7.99 14.98 12.89
C ARG A 148 -8.80 15.95 12.04
N ASN A 149 -8.52 16.01 10.74
CA ASN A 149 -9.05 17.01 9.81
C ASN A 149 -9.55 16.32 8.52
N THR A 150 -10.39 15.29 8.66
CA THR A 150 -10.81 14.42 7.55
C THR A 150 -11.37 15.20 6.36
N ASP A 151 -12.24 16.19 6.61
CA ASP A 151 -12.86 16.97 5.53
C ASP A 151 -11.82 17.78 4.74
N GLU A 152 -10.88 18.42 5.43
CA GLU A 152 -9.79 19.18 4.79
C GLU A 152 -8.86 18.28 3.98
N GLU A 153 -8.49 17.14 4.51
CA GLU A 153 -7.62 16.17 3.81
C GLU A 153 -8.33 15.55 2.60
N LEU A 154 -9.63 15.30 2.69
CA LEU A 154 -10.44 14.87 1.54
C LEU A 154 -10.53 15.96 0.47
N ASP A 155 -10.68 17.23 0.87
CA ASP A 155 -10.69 18.36 -0.06
C ASP A 155 -9.37 18.45 -0.84
N LYS A 156 -8.23 18.32 -0.16
CA LYS A 156 -6.89 18.26 -0.79
C LYS A 156 -6.77 17.09 -1.76
N LEU A 157 -7.32 15.94 -1.39
CA LEU A 157 -7.32 14.75 -2.22
C LEU A 157 -8.19 14.94 -3.48
N PHE A 158 -9.38 15.54 -3.36
CA PHE A 158 -10.24 15.85 -4.51
C PHE A 158 -9.59 16.86 -5.46
N ASP A 159 -8.95 17.90 -4.91
CA ASP A 159 -8.18 18.86 -5.71
C ASP A 159 -7.01 18.18 -6.44
N PHE A 160 -6.26 17.29 -5.77
CA PHE A 160 -5.20 16.50 -6.40
C PHE A 160 -5.72 15.61 -7.53
N LEU A 161 -6.87 14.97 -7.34
CA LEU A 161 -7.52 14.14 -8.33
C LEU A 161 -8.27 14.95 -9.39
N GLN A 162 -8.44 16.26 -9.19
CA GLN A 162 -9.21 17.14 -10.07
C GLN A 162 -10.63 16.60 -10.31
N ILE A 163 -11.28 16.18 -9.23
CA ILE A 163 -12.67 15.73 -9.22
C ILE A 163 -13.53 16.65 -8.36
N GLU A 164 -14.84 16.60 -8.57
CA GLU A 164 -15.79 17.37 -7.79
C GLU A 164 -15.71 16.99 -6.30
N LYS A 165 -15.73 18.01 -5.43
CA LYS A 165 -15.77 17.83 -4.00
C LYS A 165 -17.15 17.35 -3.58
N ILE A 166 -17.21 16.20 -2.94
CA ILE A 166 -18.44 15.64 -2.41
C ILE A 166 -18.36 15.53 -0.89
N LYS A 167 -19.47 15.77 -0.22
CA LYS A 167 -19.55 15.58 1.23
C LYS A 167 -19.66 14.09 1.53
N ILE A 168 -18.65 13.54 2.20
CA ILE A 168 -18.61 12.15 2.63
C ILE A 168 -19.07 12.07 4.09
N ASN A 169 -19.95 11.15 4.40
CA ASN A 169 -20.33 10.88 5.79
C ASN A 169 -19.21 10.10 6.48
N THR A 170 -18.38 10.81 7.24
CA THR A 170 -17.22 10.26 7.97
C THR A 170 -17.57 9.76 9.38
N SER A 171 -18.84 9.78 9.79
CA SER A 171 -19.27 9.32 11.12
C SER A 171 -19.15 7.80 11.34
N LYS A 172 -19.01 7.02 10.28
CA LYS A 172 -18.82 5.56 10.36
C LYS A 172 -17.35 5.22 10.26
N GLN A 173 -16.76 4.80 11.37
CA GLN A 173 -15.44 4.16 11.37
C GLN A 173 -15.63 2.67 11.06
N TYR A 174 -15.03 2.21 9.97
CA TYR A 174 -14.91 0.78 9.67
C TYR A 174 -13.62 0.27 10.30
N MET A 175 -13.73 -0.62 11.28
CA MET A 175 -12.60 -1.33 11.89
C MET A 175 -12.21 -2.56 11.07
#